data_a837d346639b0b8c7e54bbc21d2a6e0e
#
_entry.id   a837d346639b0b8c7e54bbc21d2a6e0e
#
_cell.length_a   1.000
_cell.length_b   1.000
_cell.length_c   1.000
_cell.angle_alpha   90.00
_cell.angle_beta   90.00
_cell.angle_gamma   90.00
#
_symmetry.space_group_name_H-M   'P 1'
#
loop_
_entity.id
_entity.type
_entity.pdbx_description
1 polymer ?
#
loop_
_entity_poly.entity_id
_entity_poly.type
_entity_poly.pdbx_seq_one_letter_code
_entity_poly.pdbx_strand_id
1 'polypeptide(L)'
;ASLPDFGKIRAVLESPCGADIPVCANGQTGMSAPQKTTLFLNWLEELTDAQIEKHNPQLVGITVPFPGCLFGALAIARRIKQTRPEIRIVLGGGYPNTELRELTDPAVFDYVDFITLDSGMLPLLRIAEGAEPAKFVRTFVCESGKVCFYDSGEPPVAHDTLPPPVYDGLPLDRYFGLFEVLNPVTRLWSDGRWNKLVLAHGCNWKRCAFCDTSIDYICRYDPARPSTVCDWMESVIAATGFNGFHFVDEALPPALLDGLCDEILRRGLKVEWWGNIRFEKRLVAEIAQNPPRPSLHSVHPSAGGDCLNFPPAAECRNGGVVVPAPSSPPLEGCPQGGVGFSSPESPPAEGWRDAGVVVPAPSSPPLEGCPQGGVGQKFNTLIEKMAAAGCIAVTGGLETCCDRTLKLMNKGITVAGAEEVLENLSAAGIMTHAYLMYGFPTQTLDETMQGLETVRRLMEAGVLHSAYWHRFALTAHSEIAREPERFGIKLLPEISGGFARNEIPFDGQFDYDLAAVGEALRTATYNYQHGTGFDVPVVDWLG
;
A
#
# COMPACT_ATOMS: atom_id res chain seq x y z
N ALA A 1 7.62 -3.16 -10.78
CA ALA A 1 6.84 -4.34 -11.16
C ALA A 1 6.08 -3.97 -12.42
N SER A 2 6.21 -4.78 -13.48
CA SER A 2 5.42 -4.54 -14.70
C SER A 2 3.94 -4.74 -14.36
N LEU A 3 3.09 -3.86 -14.88
CA LEU A 3 1.63 -4.05 -14.87
C LEU A 3 1.30 -5.46 -15.38
N PRO A 4 0.33 -6.16 -14.78
CA PRO A 4 -0.06 -7.47 -15.28
C PRO A 4 -0.58 -7.33 -16.72
N ASP A 5 0.02 -8.06 -17.62
CA ASP A 5 -0.44 -8.17 -19.00
C ASP A 5 -1.71 -9.03 -19.02
N PHE A 6 -2.84 -8.37 -19.22
CA PHE A 6 -4.14 -9.05 -19.24
C PHE A 6 -4.21 -10.14 -20.31
N GLY A 7 -3.61 -9.91 -21.47
CA GLY A 7 -3.53 -10.92 -22.54
C GLY A 7 -2.80 -12.19 -22.09
N LYS A 8 -1.71 -12.05 -21.34
CA LYS A 8 -1.00 -13.19 -20.75
C LYS A 8 -1.80 -13.89 -19.66
N ILE A 9 -2.45 -13.14 -18.78
CA ILE A 9 -3.34 -13.69 -17.77
C ILE A 9 -4.45 -14.50 -18.43
N ARG A 10 -5.12 -13.93 -19.43
CA ARG A 10 -6.18 -14.56 -20.20
C ARG A 10 -5.71 -15.83 -20.89
N ALA A 11 -4.55 -15.79 -21.55
CA ALA A 11 -3.96 -16.96 -22.21
C ALA A 11 -3.72 -18.11 -21.23
N VAL A 12 -3.27 -17.83 -20.01
CA VAL A 12 -3.10 -18.86 -18.96
C VAL A 12 -4.43 -19.41 -18.49
N LEU A 13 -5.41 -18.55 -18.24
CA LEU A 13 -6.72 -18.93 -17.73
C LEU A 13 -7.52 -19.75 -18.76
N GLU A 14 -7.41 -19.43 -20.06
CA GLU A 14 -8.17 -20.07 -21.13
C GLU A 14 -7.46 -21.26 -21.77
N SER A 15 -6.18 -21.49 -21.41
CA SER A 15 -5.42 -22.64 -21.93
C SER A 15 -6.03 -23.95 -21.45
N PRO A 16 -6.33 -24.91 -22.37
CA PRO A 16 -6.66 -26.27 -21.97
C PRO A 16 -5.49 -26.85 -21.19
N CYS A 17 -5.74 -27.58 -20.11
CA CYS A 17 -4.72 -28.20 -19.24
C CYS A 17 -3.54 -28.75 -20.03
N GLY A 18 -2.37 -28.13 -19.87
CA GLY A 18 -1.12 -28.65 -20.42
C GLY A 18 -0.45 -27.85 -21.54
N ALA A 19 -0.99 -26.76 -22.01
CA ALA A 19 -0.27 -25.92 -22.97
C ALA A 19 0.92 -25.22 -22.28
N ASP A 20 2.11 -25.38 -22.85
CA ASP A 20 3.35 -24.74 -22.41
C ASP A 20 3.20 -23.22 -22.46
N ILE A 21 3.07 -22.61 -21.28
CA ILE A 21 3.19 -21.17 -21.17
C ILE A 21 4.68 -20.84 -21.29
N PRO A 22 5.11 -19.96 -22.19
CA PRO A 22 6.48 -19.49 -22.19
C PRO A 22 6.71 -18.64 -20.92
N VAL A 23 7.02 -19.30 -19.82
CA VAL A 23 7.60 -18.66 -18.65
C VAL A 23 9.03 -18.36 -19.04
N CYS A 24 9.45 -17.09 -18.92
CA CYS A 24 10.82 -16.65 -19.13
C CYS A 24 11.78 -17.69 -18.56
N ALA A 25 12.60 -18.25 -19.46
CA ALA A 25 13.55 -19.31 -19.16
C ALA A 25 14.67 -18.79 -18.27
N ASN A 26 14.47 -18.82 -16.96
CA ASN A 26 15.52 -18.81 -15.95
C ASN A 26 15.02 -19.65 -14.78
N GLY A 27 15.00 -20.95 -14.95
CA GLY A 27 14.52 -21.87 -13.94
C GLY A 27 15.35 -23.12 -13.84
N GLN A 28 16.19 -23.17 -12.86
CA GLN A 28 16.68 -24.42 -12.28
C GLN A 28 15.92 -24.70 -11.00
N THR A 29 14.76 -25.30 -11.11
CA THR A 29 14.18 -26.14 -10.05
C THR A 29 13.41 -27.26 -10.74
N GLY A 30 13.69 -28.50 -10.38
CA GLY A 30 13.25 -29.74 -11.05
C GLY A 30 11.76 -30.06 -11.09
N MET A 31 10.88 -29.05 -11.07
CA MET A 31 9.46 -29.16 -11.45
C MET A 31 9.16 -28.16 -12.54
N SER A 32 8.56 -28.61 -13.63
CA SER A 32 8.17 -27.75 -14.74
C SER A 32 7.16 -26.69 -14.28
N ALA A 33 7.34 -25.44 -14.71
CA ALA A 33 6.45 -24.33 -14.39
C ALA A 33 4.96 -24.60 -14.67
N PRO A 34 4.56 -25.34 -15.72
CA PRO A 34 3.17 -25.73 -15.99
C PRO A 34 2.51 -26.51 -14.84
N GLN A 35 3.22 -27.46 -14.22
CA GLN A 35 2.66 -28.26 -13.13
C GLN A 35 2.36 -27.45 -11.86
N LYS A 36 3.19 -26.45 -11.54
CA LYS A 36 2.96 -25.59 -10.38
C LYS A 36 1.74 -24.69 -10.56
N THR A 37 1.57 -24.12 -11.75
CA THR A 37 0.41 -23.26 -12.07
C THR A 37 -0.89 -24.06 -12.06
N THR A 38 -0.88 -25.28 -12.59
CA THR A 38 -2.05 -26.18 -12.58
C THR A 38 -2.44 -26.56 -11.15
N LEU A 39 -1.47 -26.91 -10.29
CA LEU A 39 -1.75 -27.25 -8.89
C LEU A 39 -2.38 -26.08 -8.14
N PHE A 40 -1.85 -24.87 -8.30
CA PHE A 40 -2.40 -23.66 -7.69
C PHE A 40 -3.83 -23.37 -8.17
N LEU A 41 -4.09 -23.48 -9.47
CA LEU A 41 -5.41 -23.24 -10.03
C LEU A 41 -6.42 -24.27 -9.53
N ASN A 42 -6.09 -25.57 -9.52
CA ASN A 42 -6.96 -26.63 -9.03
C ASN A 42 -7.35 -26.38 -7.56
N TRP A 43 -6.35 -26.09 -6.73
CA TRP A 43 -6.59 -25.77 -5.32
C TRP A 43 -7.47 -24.52 -5.14
N LEU A 44 -7.23 -23.48 -5.93
CA LEU A 44 -8.03 -22.26 -5.87
C LEU A 44 -9.48 -22.51 -6.33
N GLU A 45 -9.67 -23.34 -7.37
CA GLU A 45 -11.00 -23.74 -7.85
C GLU A 45 -11.76 -24.58 -6.79
N GLU A 46 -11.11 -25.55 -6.15
CA GLU A 46 -11.69 -26.34 -5.06
C GLU A 46 -12.13 -25.44 -3.88
N LEU A 47 -11.29 -24.50 -3.47
CA LEU A 47 -11.65 -23.54 -2.43
C LEU A 47 -12.81 -22.64 -2.85
N THR A 48 -12.83 -22.20 -4.10
CA THR A 48 -13.92 -21.38 -4.64
C THR A 48 -15.24 -22.12 -4.61
N ASP A 49 -15.26 -23.35 -5.13
CA ASP A 49 -16.47 -24.19 -5.13
C ASP A 49 -16.98 -24.42 -3.72
N ALA A 50 -16.11 -24.75 -2.77
CA ALA A 50 -16.50 -24.97 -1.38
C ALA A 50 -17.11 -23.72 -0.72
N GLN A 51 -16.58 -22.51 -1.01
CA GLN A 51 -17.16 -21.27 -0.49
C GLN A 51 -18.50 -20.93 -1.16
N ILE A 52 -18.60 -21.11 -2.48
CA ILE A 52 -19.86 -20.88 -3.21
C ILE A 52 -20.96 -21.84 -2.74
N GLU A 53 -20.66 -23.12 -2.55
CA GLU A 53 -21.60 -24.10 -2.03
C GLU A 53 -22.06 -23.75 -0.60
N LYS A 54 -21.09 -23.42 0.27
CA LYS A 54 -21.36 -23.08 1.66
C LYS A 54 -22.25 -21.85 1.83
N HIS A 55 -22.02 -20.80 1.04
CA HIS A 55 -22.67 -19.50 1.23
C HIS A 55 -23.81 -19.24 0.25
N ASN A 56 -23.87 -19.96 -0.87
CA ASN A 56 -24.87 -19.81 -1.94
C ASN A 56 -25.17 -18.34 -2.28
N PRO A 57 -24.15 -17.51 -2.62
CA PRO A 57 -24.31 -16.08 -2.81
C PRO A 57 -25.01 -15.76 -4.14
N GLN A 58 -25.69 -14.61 -4.21
CA GLN A 58 -26.21 -14.02 -5.44
C GLN A 58 -25.24 -12.97 -6.01
N LEU A 59 -24.33 -12.47 -5.17
CA LEU A 59 -23.34 -11.46 -5.49
C LEU A 59 -22.03 -11.79 -4.79
N VAL A 60 -20.93 -11.76 -5.53
CA VAL A 60 -19.57 -11.96 -5.00
C VAL A 60 -18.75 -10.70 -5.25
N GLY A 61 -18.25 -10.10 -4.17
CA GLY A 61 -17.29 -9.01 -4.24
C GLY A 61 -15.85 -9.53 -4.13
N ILE A 62 -15.00 -9.17 -5.07
CA ILE A 62 -13.58 -9.53 -5.07
C ILE A 62 -12.74 -8.26 -4.92
N THR A 63 -12.00 -8.17 -3.83
CA THR A 63 -11.06 -7.06 -3.62
C THR A 63 -9.69 -7.40 -4.20
N VAL A 64 -9.19 -6.56 -5.10
CA VAL A 64 -7.84 -6.64 -5.67
C VAL A 64 -7.03 -5.46 -5.16
N PRO A 65 -6.24 -5.64 -4.08
CA PRO A 65 -5.46 -4.54 -3.51
C PRO A 65 -4.27 -4.16 -4.37
N PHE A 66 -3.61 -5.14 -5.00
CA PHE A 66 -2.37 -4.95 -5.75
C PHE A 66 -2.36 -5.75 -7.05
N PRO A 67 -1.53 -5.38 -8.05
CA PRO A 67 -1.41 -6.09 -9.32
C PRO A 67 -1.17 -7.60 -9.18
N GLY A 68 -0.38 -8.02 -8.19
CA GLY A 68 -0.09 -9.43 -7.93
C GLY A 68 -1.30 -10.29 -7.56
N CYS A 69 -2.39 -9.68 -7.09
CA CYS A 69 -3.62 -10.37 -6.70
C CYS A 69 -4.58 -10.58 -7.89
N LEU A 70 -4.37 -9.91 -9.02
CA LEU A 70 -5.30 -9.91 -10.15
C LEU A 70 -5.50 -11.30 -10.75
N PHE A 71 -4.41 -12.06 -10.93
CA PHE A 71 -4.49 -13.41 -11.50
C PHE A 71 -5.40 -14.32 -10.67
N GLY A 72 -5.22 -14.35 -9.36
CA GLY A 72 -6.07 -15.13 -8.45
C GLY A 72 -7.53 -14.68 -8.47
N ALA A 73 -7.76 -13.36 -8.51
CA ALA A 73 -9.10 -12.78 -8.58
C ALA A 73 -9.84 -13.20 -9.85
N LEU A 74 -9.18 -13.14 -11.01
CA LEU A 74 -9.77 -13.55 -12.29
C LEU A 74 -9.93 -15.07 -12.38
N ALA A 75 -9.04 -15.87 -11.77
CA ALA A 75 -9.21 -17.32 -11.69
C ALA A 75 -10.45 -17.71 -10.89
N ILE A 76 -10.68 -17.07 -9.73
CA ILE A 76 -11.90 -17.23 -8.92
C ILE A 76 -13.12 -16.82 -9.74
N ALA A 77 -13.09 -15.64 -10.34
CA ALA A 77 -14.21 -15.13 -11.14
C ALA A 77 -14.55 -16.08 -12.31
N ARG A 78 -13.53 -16.56 -13.04
CA ARG A 78 -13.70 -17.55 -14.11
C ARG A 78 -14.40 -18.82 -13.59
N ARG A 79 -13.91 -19.38 -12.47
CA ARG A 79 -14.51 -20.59 -11.90
C ARG A 79 -15.98 -20.40 -11.58
N ILE A 80 -16.33 -19.26 -10.96
CA ILE A 80 -17.73 -18.92 -10.65
C ILE A 80 -18.54 -18.82 -11.95
N LYS A 81 -18.07 -18.11 -12.97
CA LYS A 81 -18.79 -17.97 -14.26
C LYS A 81 -18.98 -19.31 -14.98
N GLN A 82 -18.05 -20.25 -14.82
CA GLN A 82 -18.16 -21.59 -15.41
C GLN A 82 -19.18 -22.49 -14.68
N THR A 83 -19.27 -22.40 -13.36
CA THR A 83 -20.08 -23.32 -12.54
C THR A 83 -21.42 -22.72 -12.12
N ARG A 84 -21.47 -21.41 -11.91
CA ARG A 84 -22.63 -20.65 -11.42
C ARG A 84 -22.74 -19.29 -12.14
N PRO A 85 -23.00 -19.29 -13.47
CA PRO A 85 -23.01 -18.06 -14.29
C PRO A 85 -24.03 -17.00 -13.85
N GLU A 86 -25.06 -17.40 -13.09
CA GLU A 86 -26.07 -16.48 -12.54
C GLU A 86 -25.54 -15.60 -11.41
N ILE A 87 -24.41 -15.95 -10.78
CA ILE A 87 -23.81 -15.15 -9.72
C ILE A 87 -23.17 -13.92 -10.32
N ARG A 88 -23.54 -12.75 -9.83
CA ARG A 88 -22.92 -11.47 -10.20
C ARG A 88 -21.60 -11.30 -9.48
N ILE A 89 -20.60 -10.76 -10.18
CA ILE A 89 -19.25 -10.56 -9.65
C ILE A 89 -18.87 -9.07 -9.75
N VAL A 90 -18.48 -8.49 -8.62
CA VAL A 90 -17.96 -7.11 -8.52
C VAL A 90 -16.47 -7.15 -8.20
N LEU A 91 -15.66 -6.49 -9.01
CA LEU A 91 -14.23 -6.27 -8.77
C LEU A 91 -14.02 -4.86 -8.20
N GLY A 92 -13.26 -4.74 -7.11
CA GLY A 92 -12.92 -3.46 -6.49
C GLY A 92 -11.56 -3.52 -5.80
N GLY A 93 -11.20 -2.46 -5.06
CA GLY A 93 -9.95 -2.38 -4.30
C GLY A 93 -8.93 -1.42 -4.90
N GLY A 94 -7.69 -1.44 -4.37
CA GLY A 94 -6.63 -0.53 -4.75
C GLY A 94 -6.26 -0.61 -6.23
N TYR A 95 -6.13 -1.82 -6.77
CA TYR A 95 -5.77 -2.04 -8.18
C TYR A 95 -6.77 -1.42 -9.17
N PRO A 96 -8.09 -1.65 -9.11
CA PRO A 96 -9.03 -0.92 -9.95
C PRO A 96 -8.91 0.59 -9.80
N ASN A 97 -8.72 1.09 -8.59
CA ASN A 97 -8.61 2.53 -8.32
C ASN A 97 -7.42 3.20 -8.99
N THR A 98 -6.28 2.54 -9.05
CA THR A 98 -5.05 3.13 -9.60
C THR A 98 -4.81 2.75 -11.05
N GLU A 99 -5.18 1.52 -11.45
CA GLU A 99 -4.76 0.93 -12.71
C GLU A 99 -5.86 0.91 -13.78
N LEU A 100 -7.15 0.81 -13.38
CA LEU A 100 -8.25 0.57 -14.32
C LEU A 100 -9.12 1.80 -14.61
N ARG A 101 -8.66 3.01 -14.25
CA ARG A 101 -9.46 4.24 -14.46
C ARG A 101 -9.74 4.56 -15.92
N GLU A 102 -8.88 4.14 -16.81
CA GLU A 102 -8.99 4.35 -18.26
C GLU A 102 -9.35 3.05 -19.01
N LEU A 103 -10.03 2.12 -18.32
CA LEU A 103 -10.41 0.83 -18.88
C LEU A 103 -11.28 0.98 -20.12
N THR A 104 -10.82 0.41 -21.24
CA THR A 104 -11.55 0.34 -22.51
C THR A 104 -11.62 -1.06 -23.09
N ASP A 105 -10.83 -2.01 -22.55
CA ASP A 105 -10.86 -3.41 -22.98
C ASP A 105 -12.07 -4.14 -22.38
N PRO A 106 -13.07 -4.56 -23.18
CA PRO A 106 -14.25 -5.25 -22.69
C PRO A 106 -13.99 -6.67 -22.26
N ALA A 107 -12.84 -7.26 -22.61
CA ALA A 107 -12.58 -8.69 -22.39
C ALA A 107 -12.49 -9.07 -20.90
N VAL A 108 -12.25 -8.13 -19.98
CA VAL A 108 -12.28 -8.39 -18.54
C VAL A 108 -13.69 -8.75 -18.07
N PHE A 109 -14.71 -8.29 -18.76
CA PHE A 109 -16.12 -8.58 -18.45
C PHE A 109 -16.57 -9.99 -18.86
N ASP A 110 -15.70 -10.78 -19.48
CA ASP A 110 -15.89 -12.22 -19.60
C ASP A 110 -15.79 -12.92 -18.22
N TYR A 111 -15.17 -12.28 -17.24
CA TYR A 111 -14.92 -12.79 -15.88
C TYR A 111 -15.75 -12.11 -14.81
N VAL A 112 -16.02 -10.81 -14.93
CA VAL A 112 -16.71 -10.00 -13.92
C VAL A 112 -17.86 -9.21 -14.54
N ASP A 113 -18.86 -8.83 -13.75
CA ASP A 113 -19.99 -8.05 -14.24
C ASP A 113 -19.82 -6.56 -13.99
N PHE A 114 -19.11 -6.20 -12.91
CA PHE A 114 -18.92 -4.82 -12.48
C PHE A 114 -17.48 -4.61 -12.01
N ILE A 115 -16.95 -3.41 -12.31
CA ILE A 115 -15.68 -2.93 -11.73
C ILE A 115 -15.96 -1.57 -11.09
N THR A 116 -15.65 -1.44 -9.78
CA THR A 116 -15.95 -0.23 -9.01
C THR A 116 -14.68 0.52 -8.65
N LEU A 117 -14.77 1.85 -8.67
CA LEU A 117 -13.68 2.76 -8.34
C LEU A 117 -13.93 3.49 -7.01
N ASP A 118 -12.85 4.00 -6.43
CA ASP A 118 -12.81 4.82 -5.20
C ASP A 118 -13.40 4.10 -3.97
N SER A 119 -14.13 4.79 -3.11
CA SER A 119 -14.79 4.16 -1.98
C SER A 119 -15.87 3.19 -2.45
N GLY A 120 -15.64 1.90 -2.25
CA GLY A 120 -16.51 0.82 -2.77
C GLY A 120 -17.85 0.67 -2.09
N MET A 121 -18.14 1.38 -1.00
CA MET A 121 -19.36 1.16 -0.19
C MET A 121 -20.66 1.48 -0.96
N LEU A 122 -20.77 2.69 -1.51
CA LEU A 122 -21.95 3.07 -2.30
C LEU A 122 -22.06 2.30 -3.61
N PRO A 123 -20.99 2.16 -4.41
CA PRO A 123 -21.04 1.30 -5.60
C PRO A 123 -21.56 -0.10 -5.31
N LEU A 124 -21.00 -0.77 -4.30
CA LEU A 124 -21.42 -2.12 -3.92
C LEU A 124 -22.89 -2.16 -3.44
N LEU A 125 -23.31 -1.18 -2.64
CA LEU A 125 -24.69 -1.07 -2.17
C LEU A 125 -25.66 -0.93 -3.35
N ARG A 126 -25.40 -0.02 -4.29
CA ARG A 126 -26.27 0.19 -5.47
C ARG A 126 -26.37 -1.07 -6.35
N ILE A 127 -25.26 -1.79 -6.52
CA ILE A 127 -25.24 -3.07 -7.24
C ILE A 127 -26.05 -4.14 -6.47
N ALA A 128 -25.87 -4.23 -5.15
CA ALA A 128 -26.60 -5.20 -4.31
C ALA A 128 -28.11 -4.96 -4.30
N GLU A 129 -28.54 -3.69 -4.29
CA GLU A 129 -29.95 -3.29 -4.39
C GLU A 129 -30.55 -3.57 -5.78
N GLY A 130 -29.73 -3.93 -6.78
CA GLY A 130 -30.20 -4.12 -8.16
C GLY A 130 -30.60 -2.80 -8.82
N ALA A 131 -29.93 -1.71 -8.48
CA ALA A 131 -30.22 -0.38 -9.03
C ALA A 131 -30.02 -0.35 -10.55
N GLU A 132 -30.79 0.53 -11.23
CA GLU A 132 -30.58 0.81 -12.66
C GLU A 132 -29.24 1.50 -12.90
N PRO A 133 -28.60 1.29 -14.07
CA PRO A 133 -27.28 1.85 -14.38
C PRO A 133 -27.13 3.36 -14.11
N ALA A 134 -28.17 4.14 -14.36
CA ALA A 134 -28.18 5.59 -14.10
C ALA A 134 -27.97 5.96 -12.60
N LYS A 135 -28.15 4.99 -11.68
CA LYS A 135 -27.92 5.15 -10.25
C LYS A 135 -26.60 4.54 -9.78
N PHE A 136 -25.83 3.95 -10.67
CA PHE A 136 -24.51 3.43 -10.30
C PHE A 136 -23.58 4.57 -9.93
N VAL A 137 -22.67 4.28 -9.03
CA VAL A 137 -21.67 5.21 -8.52
C VAL A 137 -20.30 4.69 -8.94
N ARG A 138 -19.57 5.43 -9.75
CA ARG A 138 -18.21 5.12 -10.20
C ARG A 138 -18.01 3.64 -10.57
N THR A 139 -18.86 3.14 -11.45
CA THR A 139 -18.93 1.72 -11.82
C THR A 139 -18.78 1.54 -13.32
N PHE A 140 -17.84 0.68 -13.72
CA PHE A 140 -17.74 0.17 -15.09
C PHE A 140 -18.61 -1.07 -15.28
N VAL A 141 -19.26 -1.16 -16.43
CA VAL A 141 -20.02 -2.32 -16.93
C VAL A 141 -19.72 -2.54 -18.40
N CYS A 142 -20.07 -3.71 -18.93
CA CYS A 142 -20.02 -3.97 -20.37
C CYS A 142 -21.43 -4.01 -20.95
N GLU A 143 -21.71 -3.11 -21.89
CA GLU A 143 -22.99 -3.08 -22.61
C GLU A 143 -22.76 -3.27 -24.10
N SER A 144 -23.36 -4.28 -24.68
CA SER A 144 -23.22 -4.61 -26.11
C SER A 144 -21.76 -4.70 -26.59
N GLY A 145 -20.88 -5.27 -25.74
CA GLY A 145 -19.45 -5.44 -26.04
C GLY A 145 -18.62 -4.16 -25.92
N LYS A 146 -19.12 -3.12 -25.27
CA LYS A 146 -18.40 -1.88 -24.99
C LYS A 146 -18.35 -1.61 -23.49
N VAL A 147 -17.21 -1.10 -23.04
CA VAL A 147 -17.04 -0.63 -21.65
C VAL A 147 -17.80 0.69 -21.49
N CYS A 148 -18.71 0.73 -20.52
CA CYS A 148 -19.46 1.93 -20.13
C CYS A 148 -19.13 2.26 -18.68
N PHE A 149 -18.93 3.55 -18.39
CA PHE A 149 -18.72 4.04 -17.03
C PHE A 149 -19.92 4.86 -16.58
N TYR A 150 -20.45 4.52 -15.42
CA TYR A 150 -21.58 5.21 -14.80
C TYR A 150 -21.16 5.83 -13.48
N ASP A 151 -21.54 7.09 -13.30
CA ASP A 151 -21.41 7.80 -12.03
C ASP A 151 -22.59 8.73 -11.83
N SER A 152 -23.45 8.40 -10.87
CA SER A 152 -24.62 9.22 -10.52
C SER A 152 -24.23 10.55 -9.84
N GLY A 153 -22.96 10.75 -9.48
CA GLY A 153 -22.51 11.90 -8.70
C GLY A 153 -22.95 11.87 -7.23
N GLU A 154 -23.46 10.73 -6.74
CA GLU A 154 -23.80 10.59 -5.33
C GLU A 154 -22.56 10.75 -4.46
N PRO A 155 -22.57 11.64 -3.44
CA PRO A 155 -21.41 11.88 -2.60
C PRO A 155 -21.04 10.61 -1.81
N PRO A 156 -19.74 10.37 -1.57
CA PRO A 156 -19.31 9.24 -0.77
C PRO A 156 -19.85 9.33 0.67
N VAL A 157 -20.00 8.16 1.30
CA VAL A 157 -20.39 8.09 2.71
C VAL A 157 -19.31 8.76 3.56
N ALA A 158 -19.73 9.65 4.47
CA ALA A 158 -18.77 10.32 5.37
C ALA A 158 -18.09 9.29 6.27
N HIS A 159 -16.77 9.37 6.37
CA HIS A 159 -15.97 8.37 7.08
C HIS A 159 -16.38 8.21 8.55
N ASP A 160 -16.69 9.32 9.22
CA ASP A 160 -17.15 9.34 10.62
C ASP A 160 -18.49 8.62 10.86
N THR A 161 -19.26 8.34 9.82
CA THR A 161 -20.56 7.65 9.91
C THR A 161 -20.49 6.16 9.66
N LEU A 162 -19.31 5.64 9.35
CA LEU A 162 -19.12 4.22 9.09
C LEU A 162 -19.25 3.39 10.37
N PRO A 163 -19.80 2.17 10.27
CA PRO A 163 -19.79 1.25 11.39
C PRO A 163 -18.36 0.72 11.65
N PRO A 164 -18.09 0.16 12.83
CA PRO A 164 -16.84 -0.54 13.09
C PRO A 164 -16.68 -1.73 12.13
N PRO A 165 -15.43 -2.14 11.82
CA PRO A 165 -15.18 -3.36 11.05
C PRO A 165 -15.79 -4.59 11.73
N VAL A 166 -16.39 -5.48 10.93
CA VAL A 166 -17.01 -6.72 11.39
C VAL A 166 -16.06 -7.88 11.13
N TYR A 167 -15.75 -8.64 12.17
CA TYR A 167 -14.85 -9.81 12.13
C TYR A 167 -15.61 -11.14 12.26
N ASP A 168 -16.94 -11.09 12.31
CA ASP A 168 -17.78 -12.27 12.47
C ASP A 168 -17.57 -13.26 11.32
N GLY A 169 -17.40 -14.53 11.68
CA GLY A 169 -17.18 -15.59 10.71
C GLY A 169 -15.73 -15.73 10.19
N LEU A 170 -14.82 -14.85 10.58
CA LEU A 170 -13.39 -15.02 10.29
C LEU A 170 -12.76 -16.01 11.30
N PRO A 171 -11.97 -16.99 10.83
CA PRO A 171 -11.29 -17.94 11.70
C PRO A 171 -10.04 -17.30 12.32
N LEU A 172 -10.22 -16.33 13.24
CA LEU A 172 -9.14 -15.50 13.78
C LEU A 172 -8.06 -16.32 14.48
N ASP A 173 -8.43 -17.45 15.07
CA ASP A 173 -7.54 -18.42 15.71
C ASP A 173 -6.59 -19.14 14.73
N ARG A 174 -6.92 -19.11 13.43
CA ARG A 174 -6.12 -19.73 12.37
C ARG A 174 -5.18 -18.77 11.67
N TYR A 175 -5.27 -17.48 11.93
CA TYR A 175 -4.30 -16.49 11.44
C TYR A 175 -3.04 -16.53 12.31
N PHE A 176 -1.89 -16.60 11.71
CA PHE A 176 -0.59 -16.61 12.39
C PHE A 176 0.41 -15.73 11.64
N GLY A 177 1.40 -15.24 12.36
CA GLY A 177 2.54 -14.54 11.77
C GLY A 177 3.41 -15.54 10.99
N LEU A 178 3.68 -15.23 9.72
CA LEU A 178 4.40 -16.15 8.84
C LEU A 178 5.90 -16.19 9.07
N PHE A 179 6.48 -15.13 9.63
CA PHE A 179 7.91 -15.00 9.76
C PHE A 179 8.31 -14.35 11.08
N GLU A 180 9.30 -14.93 11.73
CA GLU A 180 10.07 -14.21 12.72
C GLU A 180 11.08 -13.32 12.00
N VAL A 181 10.95 -12.01 12.18
CA VAL A 181 11.86 -11.01 11.62
C VAL A 181 12.71 -10.45 12.75
N LEU A 182 14.02 -10.34 12.53
CA LEU A 182 14.95 -9.87 13.55
C LEU A 182 14.68 -8.44 13.99
N ASN A 183 14.33 -7.56 13.03
CA ASN A 183 14.01 -6.18 13.34
C ASN A 183 12.60 -6.06 13.94
N PRO A 184 12.44 -5.47 15.15
CA PRO A 184 11.16 -5.37 15.83
C PRO A 184 10.07 -4.65 15.01
N VAL A 185 10.42 -3.60 14.27
CA VAL A 185 9.44 -2.83 13.49
C VAL A 185 8.90 -3.64 12.32
N THR A 186 9.75 -4.42 11.65
CA THR A 186 9.29 -5.29 10.54
C THR A 186 8.43 -6.44 11.02
N ARG A 187 8.56 -6.89 12.27
CA ARG A 187 7.67 -7.89 12.87
C ARG A 187 6.23 -7.39 12.99
N LEU A 188 6.01 -6.10 13.18
CA LEU A 188 4.67 -5.53 13.24
C LEU A 188 3.85 -5.79 11.96
N TRP A 189 4.49 -5.89 10.82
CA TRP A 189 3.79 -6.19 9.56
C TRP A 189 3.50 -7.67 9.34
N SER A 190 4.29 -8.55 9.91
CA SER A 190 4.13 -10.00 9.78
C SER A 190 3.28 -10.63 10.89
N ASP A 191 3.06 -9.94 11.99
CA ASP A 191 2.17 -10.39 13.05
C ASP A 191 0.71 -10.17 12.64
N GLY A 192 -0.04 -11.24 12.45
CA GLY A 192 -1.44 -11.22 12.05
C GLY A 192 -2.43 -10.75 13.13
N ARG A 193 -1.97 -10.39 14.32
CA ARG A 193 -2.81 -10.05 15.48
C ARG A 193 -3.16 -8.58 15.61
N TRP A 194 -2.82 -7.77 14.62
CA TRP A 194 -3.16 -6.35 14.59
C TRP A 194 -4.53 -6.13 13.96
N ASN A 195 -5.45 -5.57 14.73
CA ASN A 195 -6.69 -5.04 14.18
C ASN A 195 -6.38 -3.88 13.22
N LYS A 196 -7.01 -3.85 12.06
CA LYS A 196 -6.80 -2.82 11.04
C LYS A 196 -7.91 -1.79 11.12
N LEU A 197 -7.54 -0.51 11.28
CA LEU A 197 -8.48 0.61 11.21
C LEU A 197 -7.92 1.69 10.28
N VAL A 198 -8.83 2.39 9.61
CA VAL A 198 -8.57 3.64 8.88
C VAL A 198 -9.23 4.76 9.67
N LEU A 199 -8.47 5.75 10.10
CA LEU A 199 -8.96 6.88 10.90
C LEU A 199 -9.47 8.01 10.03
N ALA A 200 -8.90 8.14 8.83
CA ALA A 200 -9.27 9.15 7.86
C ALA A 200 -9.17 8.61 6.44
N HIS A 201 -10.18 8.82 5.62
CA HIS A 201 -10.04 8.62 4.20
C HIS A 201 -9.13 9.68 3.60
N GLY A 202 -8.15 9.27 2.79
CA GLY A 202 -7.26 10.17 2.07
C GLY A 202 -6.13 10.80 2.90
N CYS A 203 -5.33 11.63 2.25
CA CYS A 203 -4.16 12.27 2.85
C CYS A 203 -4.43 13.74 3.17
N ASN A 204 -4.13 14.19 4.39
CA ASN A 204 -4.28 15.59 4.77
C ASN A 204 -3.31 16.53 4.06
N TRP A 205 -2.15 16.03 3.63
CA TRP A 205 -1.16 16.84 2.90
C TRP A 205 -1.48 16.99 1.42
N LYS A 206 -1.75 15.90 0.72
CA LYS A 206 -2.17 15.82 -0.69
C LYS A 206 -1.44 16.76 -1.67
N ARG A 207 -0.12 16.95 -1.48
CA ARG A 207 0.71 17.87 -2.29
C ARG A 207 1.99 17.26 -2.80
N CYS A 208 2.29 15.98 -2.45
CA CYS A 208 3.49 15.35 -2.93
C CYS A 208 3.40 15.14 -4.44
N ALA A 209 4.38 15.64 -5.19
CA ALA A 209 4.37 15.63 -6.64
C ALA A 209 4.37 14.21 -7.24
N PHE A 210 4.88 13.23 -6.50
CA PHE A 210 4.96 11.83 -6.91
C PHE A 210 3.74 10.98 -6.54
N CYS A 211 2.83 11.49 -5.69
CA CYS A 211 1.61 10.79 -5.32
C CYS A 211 0.48 11.03 -6.32
N ASP A 212 -0.49 10.12 -6.32
CA ASP A 212 -1.71 10.18 -7.13
C ASP A 212 -2.70 11.23 -6.61
N THR A 213 -2.24 12.47 -6.51
CA THR A 213 -2.96 13.58 -5.87
C THR A 213 -4.25 13.98 -6.56
N SER A 214 -4.54 13.45 -7.74
CA SER A 214 -5.80 13.64 -8.46
C SER A 214 -6.85 12.55 -8.18
N ILE A 215 -6.49 11.49 -7.46
CA ILE A 215 -7.41 10.39 -7.16
C ILE A 215 -8.01 10.54 -5.77
N ASP A 216 -9.29 10.13 -5.62
CA ASP A 216 -10.10 10.29 -4.41
C ASP A 216 -9.40 9.80 -3.13
N TYR A 217 -8.73 8.64 -3.18
CA TYR A 217 -8.09 8.06 -1.99
C TYR A 217 -6.91 8.89 -1.45
N ILE A 218 -6.40 9.87 -2.23
CA ILE A 218 -5.40 10.85 -1.78
C ILE A 218 -6.03 12.24 -1.60
N CYS A 219 -6.81 12.70 -2.61
CA CYS A 219 -7.23 14.11 -2.65
C CYS A 219 -8.41 14.43 -1.70
N ARG A 220 -9.26 13.47 -1.37
CA ARG A 220 -10.35 13.67 -0.42
C ARG A 220 -9.89 13.30 0.99
N TYR A 221 -9.77 14.29 1.87
CA TYR A 221 -9.45 14.04 3.27
C TYR A 221 -10.71 14.14 4.12
N ASP A 222 -11.08 13.03 4.76
CA ASP A 222 -12.33 12.87 5.51
C ASP A 222 -12.06 12.08 6.80
N PRO A 223 -11.70 12.75 7.92
CA PRO A 223 -11.34 12.12 9.18
C PRO A 223 -12.59 11.77 10.01
N ALA A 224 -12.53 10.62 10.69
CA ALA A 224 -13.46 10.32 11.76
C ALA A 224 -13.09 11.11 13.03
N ARG A 225 -14.10 11.36 13.88
CA ARG A 225 -13.87 11.97 15.20
C ARG A 225 -13.11 10.99 16.10
N PRO A 226 -12.21 11.47 16.97
CA PRO A 226 -11.52 10.62 17.95
C PRO A 226 -12.46 9.74 18.78
N SER A 227 -13.64 10.26 19.18
CA SER A 227 -14.65 9.46 19.89
C SER A 227 -15.17 8.30 19.07
N THR A 228 -15.47 8.51 17.78
CA THR A 228 -15.93 7.47 16.85
C THR A 228 -14.85 6.38 16.66
N VAL A 229 -13.58 6.80 16.51
CA VAL A 229 -12.45 5.87 16.40
C VAL A 229 -12.35 4.99 17.66
N CYS A 230 -12.43 5.60 18.85
CA CYS A 230 -12.41 4.83 20.10
C CYS A 230 -13.63 3.91 20.25
N ASP A 231 -14.82 4.29 19.77
CA ASP A 231 -15.99 3.41 19.72
C ASP A 231 -15.72 2.19 18.83
N TRP A 232 -15.08 2.40 17.67
CA TRP A 232 -14.65 1.29 16.81
C TRP A 232 -13.62 0.40 17.49
N MET A 233 -12.61 0.99 18.16
CA MET A 233 -11.58 0.22 18.87
C MET A 233 -12.22 -0.66 19.95
N GLU A 234 -13.10 -0.13 20.78
CA GLU A 234 -13.82 -0.89 21.82
C GLU A 234 -14.65 -2.03 21.22
N SER A 235 -15.40 -1.76 20.13
CA SER A 235 -16.19 -2.76 19.43
C SER A 235 -15.32 -3.89 18.86
N VAL A 236 -14.20 -3.54 18.23
CA VAL A 236 -13.27 -4.50 17.63
C VAL A 236 -12.56 -5.34 18.70
N ILE A 237 -12.14 -4.73 19.80
CA ILE A 237 -11.58 -5.48 20.96
C ILE A 237 -12.59 -6.48 21.49
N ALA A 238 -13.84 -6.09 21.65
CA ALA A 238 -14.88 -6.99 22.11
C ALA A 238 -15.14 -8.17 21.15
N ALA A 239 -15.03 -7.95 19.84
CA ALA A 239 -15.22 -8.97 18.82
C ALA A 239 -14.03 -9.91 18.65
N THR A 240 -12.79 -9.39 18.74
CA THR A 240 -11.56 -10.14 18.40
C THR A 240 -10.79 -10.62 19.62
N GLY A 241 -10.95 -9.96 20.77
CA GLY A 241 -10.10 -10.15 21.95
C GLY A 241 -8.70 -9.55 21.84
N PHE A 242 -8.36 -8.89 20.72
CA PHE A 242 -7.05 -8.28 20.49
C PHE A 242 -7.10 -6.78 20.76
N ASN A 243 -6.11 -6.26 21.49
CA ASN A 243 -5.98 -4.84 21.84
C ASN A 243 -4.91 -4.11 21.02
N GLY A 244 -4.28 -4.78 20.06
CA GLY A 244 -3.32 -4.20 19.13
C GLY A 244 -3.99 -3.62 17.88
N PHE A 245 -3.54 -2.44 17.42
CA PHE A 245 -4.08 -1.76 16.24
C PHE A 245 -2.98 -1.33 15.28
N HIS A 246 -3.22 -1.58 14.01
CA HIS A 246 -2.50 -0.95 12.91
C HIS A 246 -3.42 0.06 12.23
N PHE A 247 -3.11 1.34 12.33
CA PHE A 247 -3.80 2.38 11.60
C PHE A 247 -3.23 2.47 10.18
N VAL A 248 -4.03 2.00 9.22
CA VAL A 248 -3.61 1.84 7.82
C VAL A 248 -3.86 3.11 6.97
N ASP A 249 -3.82 4.25 7.60
CA ASP A 249 -3.97 5.56 6.97
C ASP A 249 -2.77 5.90 6.07
N GLU A 250 -2.99 6.76 5.07
CA GLU A 250 -1.91 7.29 4.22
C GLU A 250 -0.88 8.09 5.03
N ALA A 251 -1.37 8.95 5.93
CA ALA A 251 -0.55 9.67 6.90
C ALA A 251 -1.44 10.28 7.98
N LEU A 252 -1.23 9.91 9.22
CA LEU A 252 -1.92 10.43 10.38
C LEU A 252 -1.41 11.85 10.72
N PRO A 253 -2.24 12.90 10.65
CA PRO A 253 -1.80 14.23 10.98
C PRO A 253 -1.75 14.48 12.49
N PRO A 254 -0.86 15.39 12.97
CA PRO A 254 -0.72 15.68 14.39
C PRO A 254 -2.02 16.04 15.10
N ALA A 255 -2.92 16.78 14.46
CA ALA A 255 -4.20 17.17 15.07
C ALA A 255 -5.15 15.98 15.32
N LEU A 256 -5.17 15.00 14.42
CA LEU A 256 -5.95 13.77 14.61
C LEU A 256 -5.34 12.90 15.71
N LEU A 257 -4.01 12.76 15.70
CA LEU A 257 -3.27 12.01 16.71
C LEU A 257 -3.45 12.63 18.11
N ASP A 258 -3.37 13.94 18.22
CA ASP A 258 -3.55 14.65 19.49
C ASP A 258 -4.94 14.35 20.09
N GLY A 259 -6.00 14.49 19.29
CA GLY A 259 -7.36 14.19 19.71
C GLY A 259 -7.59 12.71 20.05
N LEU A 260 -7.02 11.79 19.25
CA LEU A 260 -7.12 10.36 19.49
C LEU A 260 -6.44 9.97 20.81
N CYS A 261 -5.23 10.46 21.04
CA CYS A 261 -4.50 10.18 22.28
C CYS A 261 -5.24 10.71 23.51
N ASP A 262 -5.81 11.91 23.42
CA ASP A 262 -6.66 12.44 24.51
C ASP A 262 -7.84 11.51 24.81
N GLU A 263 -8.51 11.01 23.78
CA GLU A 263 -9.69 10.17 23.94
C GLU A 263 -9.34 8.77 24.47
N ILE A 264 -8.24 8.17 24.00
CA ILE A 264 -7.70 6.90 24.52
C ILE A 264 -7.39 7.04 26.00
N LEU A 265 -6.64 8.08 26.40
CA LEU A 265 -6.27 8.35 27.79
C LEU A 265 -7.50 8.67 28.65
N ARG A 266 -8.44 9.45 28.17
CA ARG A 266 -9.68 9.79 28.86
C ARG A 266 -10.54 8.57 29.17
N ARG A 267 -10.64 7.61 28.21
CA ARG A 267 -11.37 6.36 28.39
C ARG A 267 -10.58 5.31 29.18
N GLY A 268 -9.28 5.50 29.34
CA GLY A 268 -8.38 4.51 29.96
C GLY A 268 -8.24 3.24 29.15
N LEU A 269 -8.33 3.33 27.82
CA LEU A 269 -8.18 2.18 26.92
C LEU A 269 -6.76 1.63 26.99
N LYS A 270 -6.66 0.31 27.18
CA LYS A 270 -5.38 -0.39 27.22
C LYS A 270 -5.10 -1.00 25.85
N VAL A 271 -4.49 -0.22 25.00
CA VAL A 271 -4.23 -0.56 23.60
C VAL A 271 -2.77 -0.30 23.25
N GLU A 272 -2.29 -1.04 22.26
CA GLU A 272 -1.03 -0.79 21.57
C GLU A 272 -1.34 -0.47 20.10
N TRP A 273 -0.66 0.51 19.54
CA TRP A 273 -0.91 0.87 18.17
C TRP A 273 0.32 1.39 17.43
N TRP A 274 0.28 1.28 16.12
CA TRP A 274 1.24 1.84 15.21
C TRP A 274 0.56 2.30 13.91
N GLY A 275 1.22 3.18 13.16
CA GLY A 275 0.67 3.70 11.90
C GLY A 275 1.62 4.61 11.14
N ASN A 276 1.16 5.08 9.98
CA ASN A 276 1.92 5.96 9.12
C ASN A 276 1.77 7.42 9.56
N ILE A 277 2.87 8.14 9.65
CA ILE A 277 2.91 9.58 9.94
C ILE A 277 3.78 10.30 8.91
N ARG A 278 3.74 11.62 8.94
CA ARG A 278 4.76 12.45 8.30
C ARG A 278 5.70 12.96 9.39
N PHE A 279 7.02 12.84 9.19
CA PHE A 279 8.02 13.33 10.14
C PHE A 279 8.08 14.87 10.12
N GLU A 280 7.02 15.51 10.56
CA GLU A 280 6.86 16.97 10.55
C GLU A 280 7.07 17.58 11.94
N LYS A 281 7.73 18.72 12.01
CA LYS A 281 8.12 19.40 13.27
C LYS A 281 6.97 19.68 14.23
N ARG A 282 5.71 19.68 13.77
CA ARG A 282 4.55 19.83 14.64
C ARG A 282 4.41 18.73 15.69
N LEU A 283 5.01 17.56 15.45
CA LEU A 283 5.02 16.46 16.42
C LEU A 283 5.86 16.76 17.66
N VAL A 284 6.94 17.52 17.50
CA VAL A 284 7.86 17.91 18.58
C VAL A 284 7.59 19.31 19.14
N ALA A 285 6.64 20.06 18.55
CA ALA A 285 6.28 21.36 19.06
C ALA A 285 5.65 21.23 20.46
N GLU A 286 6.00 22.15 21.36
CA GLU A 286 5.38 22.22 22.68
C GLU A 286 3.87 22.37 22.56
N ILE A 287 3.13 21.57 23.31
CA ILE A 287 1.67 21.71 23.42
C ILE A 287 1.38 22.99 24.15
N ALA A 288 0.85 23.99 23.44
CA ALA A 288 0.45 25.27 24.06
C ALA A 288 -0.53 24.98 25.21
N GLN A 289 -0.15 25.39 26.42
CA GLN A 289 -1.00 25.27 27.59
C GLN A 289 -2.15 26.28 27.47
N ASN A 290 -3.26 25.83 26.87
CA ASN A 290 -4.57 26.49 26.73
C ASN A 290 -4.71 27.72 25.79
N PRO A 291 -5.50 27.59 24.74
CA PRO A 291 -6.86 28.12 24.73
C PRO A 291 -7.90 27.01 24.46
N PRO A 292 -9.21 27.25 24.69
CA PRO A 292 -10.25 26.28 24.40
C PRO A 292 -10.19 25.92 22.91
N ARG A 293 -10.08 24.61 22.59
CA ARG A 293 -9.98 24.09 21.22
C ARG A 293 -11.22 24.53 20.43
N PRO A 294 -11.07 25.06 19.21
CA PRO A 294 -12.20 25.17 18.31
C PRO A 294 -12.79 23.78 18.12
N SER A 295 -14.07 23.63 18.31
CA SER A 295 -14.77 22.38 18.00
C SER A 295 -14.46 22.02 16.54
N LEU A 296 -14.15 20.74 16.25
CA LEU A 296 -13.93 20.22 14.90
C LEU A 296 -15.10 20.51 13.92
N HIS A 297 -16.23 20.95 14.44
CA HIS A 297 -17.40 21.40 13.67
C HIS A 297 -17.21 22.73 12.92
N SER A 298 -16.13 23.49 13.16
CA SER A 298 -15.89 24.77 12.49
C SER A 298 -14.90 24.69 11.31
N VAL A 299 -14.36 23.53 11.00
CA VAL A 299 -13.67 23.31 9.73
C VAL A 299 -14.71 22.89 8.68
N HIS A 300 -15.56 23.84 8.30
CA HIS A 300 -16.17 23.77 6.99
C HIS A 300 -15.04 23.58 5.97
N PRO A 301 -15.17 22.68 4.99
CA PRO A 301 -14.24 22.65 3.87
C PRO A 301 -14.32 24.01 3.18
N SER A 302 -13.41 24.91 3.60
CA SER A 302 -13.20 26.12 2.83
C SER A 302 -12.79 25.69 1.44
N ALA A 303 -13.64 26.02 0.49
CA ALA A 303 -13.45 26.08 -0.95
C ALA A 303 -12.51 24.99 -1.49
N GLY A 304 -13.12 23.97 -2.04
CA GLY A 304 -12.47 22.91 -2.77
C GLY A 304 -11.25 23.39 -3.55
N GLY A 305 -10.12 22.79 -3.25
CA GLY A 305 -9.20 22.53 -4.33
C GLY A 305 -9.92 21.52 -5.19
N ASP A 306 -10.35 21.93 -6.37
CA ASP A 306 -11.02 21.09 -7.33
C ASP A 306 -10.18 19.82 -7.52
N CYS A 307 -10.66 18.69 -7.01
CA CYS A 307 -10.31 17.42 -7.62
C CYS A 307 -10.71 17.60 -9.07
N LEU A 308 -9.72 17.73 -9.95
CA LEU A 308 -9.97 17.97 -11.36
C LEU A 308 -11.03 16.95 -11.80
N ASN A 309 -12.22 17.43 -12.11
CA ASN A 309 -13.24 16.65 -12.79
C ASN A 309 -12.59 16.17 -14.08
N PHE A 310 -12.17 14.91 -14.11
CA PHE A 310 -11.90 14.29 -15.38
C PHE A 310 -13.20 14.35 -16.18
N PRO A 311 -13.16 14.79 -17.43
CA PRO A 311 -14.33 14.68 -18.25
C PRO A 311 -14.78 13.22 -18.23
N PRO A 312 -16.08 12.96 -18.09
CA PRO A 312 -16.60 11.60 -18.23
C PRO A 312 -16.10 11.06 -19.57
N ALA A 313 -15.69 9.79 -19.57
CA ALA A 313 -15.30 9.09 -20.80
C ALA A 313 -16.34 9.42 -21.87
N ALA A 314 -15.87 9.92 -23.00
CA ALA A 314 -16.66 10.59 -24.04
C ALA A 314 -18.04 9.92 -24.23
N GLU A 315 -19.09 10.72 -24.13
CA GLU A 315 -20.44 10.34 -24.54
C GLU A 315 -20.36 9.56 -25.85
N CYS A 316 -20.99 8.40 -25.90
CA CYS A 316 -21.15 7.61 -27.12
C CYS A 316 -21.89 8.44 -28.17
N ARG A 317 -21.19 9.26 -28.93
CA ARG A 317 -21.71 9.88 -30.13
C ARG A 317 -21.31 9.03 -31.34
N ASN A 318 -22.33 8.52 -32.02
CA ASN A 318 -22.21 7.81 -33.29
C ASN A 318 -21.37 8.58 -34.31
N GLY A 319 -20.24 8.02 -34.73
CA GLY A 319 -19.44 8.58 -35.81
C GLY A 319 -18.23 7.68 -36.08
N GLY A 320 -18.41 6.66 -36.92
CA GLY A 320 -17.35 5.73 -37.29
C GLY A 320 -16.25 6.41 -38.11
N VAL A 321 -15.00 6.19 -37.71
CA VAL A 321 -13.83 6.28 -38.58
C VAL A 321 -13.00 5.03 -38.36
N VAL A 322 -12.91 4.22 -39.42
CA VAL A 322 -12.04 3.02 -39.50
C VAL A 322 -10.64 3.51 -39.86
N VAL A 323 -9.65 3.22 -38.98
CA VAL A 323 -8.23 3.38 -39.30
C VAL A 323 -7.57 1.99 -39.27
N PRO A 324 -6.80 1.58 -40.31
CA PRO A 324 -6.20 0.26 -40.38
C PRO A 324 -4.95 0.14 -39.50
N ALA A 325 -4.75 -1.05 -38.94
CA ALA A 325 -3.63 -1.42 -38.09
C ALA A 325 -2.28 -1.41 -38.85
N PRO A 326 -1.18 -0.95 -38.24
CA PRO A 326 0.16 -1.15 -38.76
C PRO A 326 0.76 -2.47 -38.26
N SER A 327 1.42 -3.17 -39.19
CA SER A 327 2.18 -4.42 -39.00
C SER A 327 3.44 -4.22 -38.17
N SER A 328 3.70 -5.15 -37.24
CA SER A 328 4.88 -5.20 -36.37
C SER A 328 6.14 -5.68 -37.09
N PRO A 329 7.33 -5.11 -36.83
CA PRO A 329 8.62 -5.68 -37.21
C PRO A 329 9.18 -6.63 -36.11
N PRO A 330 10.09 -7.56 -36.46
CA PRO A 330 10.59 -8.58 -35.56
C PRO A 330 11.68 -8.08 -34.60
N LEU A 331 11.71 -8.68 -33.39
CA LEU A 331 12.69 -8.41 -32.34
C LEU A 331 13.99 -9.23 -32.58
N GLU A 332 15.10 -8.54 -32.76
CA GLU A 332 16.44 -9.15 -32.68
C GLU A 332 17.10 -8.87 -31.31
N GLY A 333 17.54 -9.94 -30.68
CA GLY A 333 18.76 -10.22 -29.95
C GLY A 333 19.18 -9.37 -28.77
N CYS A 334 19.10 -9.91 -27.53
CA CYS A 334 19.93 -9.50 -26.38
C CYS A 334 21.00 -10.57 -26.06
N PRO A 335 22.24 -10.19 -25.72
CA PRO A 335 23.33 -11.14 -25.48
C PRO A 335 23.32 -11.72 -24.05
N GLN A 336 23.81 -12.96 -23.99
CA GLN A 336 23.96 -13.76 -22.77
C GLN A 336 25.17 -13.37 -21.95
N GLY A 337 25.03 -13.28 -20.63
CA GLY A 337 26.12 -13.29 -19.67
C GLY A 337 25.71 -14.08 -18.42
N GLY A 338 26.14 -15.33 -18.33
CA GLY A 338 25.88 -16.17 -17.17
C GLY A 338 27.01 -16.10 -16.14
N VAL A 339 26.63 -16.06 -14.87
CA VAL A 339 27.50 -16.42 -13.74
C VAL A 339 26.71 -17.36 -12.83
N GLY A 340 27.22 -18.59 -12.68
CA GLY A 340 26.59 -19.63 -11.88
C GLY A 340 26.94 -19.50 -10.40
N PHE A 341 25.94 -19.69 -9.56
CA PHE A 341 26.11 -20.03 -8.14
C PHE A 341 25.42 -21.37 -7.86
N SER A 342 26.23 -22.30 -7.33
CA SER A 342 25.79 -23.61 -6.86
C SER A 342 25.14 -23.51 -5.49
N SER A 343 23.92 -24.04 -5.36
CA SER A 343 23.22 -24.21 -4.09
C SER A 343 23.58 -25.54 -3.43
N PRO A 344 23.72 -25.61 -2.09
CA PRO A 344 23.87 -26.89 -1.39
C PRO A 344 22.50 -27.59 -1.22
N GLU A 345 22.53 -28.91 -1.33
CA GLU A 345 21.41 -29.83 -1.18
C GLU A 345 20.81 -29.80 0.24
N SER A 346 19.49 -29.84 0.32
CA SER A 346 18.74 -30.00 1.55
C SER A 346 18.73 -31.46 2.00
N PRO A 347 19.03 -31.79 3.28
CA PRO A 347 18.86 -33.13 3.80
C PRO A 347 17.40 -33.46 4.13
N PRO A 348 17.02 -34.76 4.23
CA PRO A 348 15.64 -35.20 4.43
C PRO A 348 15.14 -34.92 5.85
N ALA A 349 13.84 -34.66 5.95
CA ALA A 349 13.13 -34.41 7.19
C ALA A 349 12.96 -35.69 8.03
N GLU A 350 13.88 -35.94 8.93
CA GLU A 350 13.63 -36.79 10.13
C GLU A 350 14.56 -36.35 11.24
N GLY A 351 13.99 -36.03 12.40
CA GLY A 351 14.67 -36.02 13.70
C GLY A 351 15.18 -34.68 14.20
N TRP A 352 14.32 -33.75 14.58
CA TRP A 352 14.65 -32.68 15.52
C TRP A 352 13.75 -32.77 16.75
N ARG A 353 14.16 -33.61 17.69
CA ARG A 353 13.75 -33.46 19.08
C ARG A 353 15.02 -33.21 19.90
N ASP A 354 14.95 -32.19 20.76
CA ASP A 354 15.85 -31.89 21.87
C ASP A 354 17.30 -31.49 21.51
N ALA A 355 17.52 -30.24 21.18
CA ALA A 355 18.70 -29.51 21.62
C ALA A 355 18.26 -28.10 22.02
N GLY A 356 18.05 -27.92 23.33
CA GLY A 356 17.77 -26.62 23.92
C GLY A 356 18.99 -25.72 23.86
N VAL A 357 19.02 -24.87 22.81
CA VAL A 357 19.79 -23.64 22.84
C VAL A 357 18.76 -22.52 23.06
N VAL A 358 18.57 -22.18 24.32
CA VAL A 358 17.92 -20.95 24.74
C VAL A 358 18.88 -19.84 24.37
N VAL A 359 18.71 -19.25 23.18
CA VAL A 359 19.20 -17.90 22.90
C VAL A 359 18.29 -16.99 23.73
N PRO A 360 18.80 -16.27 24.74
CA PRO A 360 17.98 -15.31 25.43
C PRO A 360 17.52 -14.30 24.38
N ALA A 361 16.20 -14.18 24.21
CA ALA A 361 15.62 -13.03 23.54
C ALA A 361 16.27 -11.80 24.17
N PRO A 362 16.70 -10.79 23.38
CA PRO A 362 17.06 -9.52 23.95
C PRO A 362 15.86 -9.09 24.77
N SER A 363 16.03 -9.09 26.08
CA SER A 363 15.03 -8.60 27.00
C SER A 363 14.77 -7.16 26.62
N SER A 364 13.63 -6.92 25.96
CA SER A 364 13.04 -5.59 26.07
C SER A 364 13.05 -5.30 27.56
N PRO A 365 13.58 -4.16 28.00
CA PRO A 365 13.49 -3.84 29.42
C PRO A 365 12.02 -4.01 29.79
N PRO A 366 11.69 -4.69 30.90
CA PRO A 366 10.32 -4.79 31.32
C PRO A 366 9.80 -3.36 31.38
N LEU A 367 8.65 -3.12 30.76
CA LEU A 367 7.88 -1.89 30.92
C LEU A 367 7.37 -1.86 32.38
N GLU A 368 8.32 -1.82 33.32
CA GLU A 368 8.05 -1.46 34.70
C GLU A 368 7.75 0.03 34.72
N GLY A 369 6.46 0.35 34.77
CA GLY A 369 5.96 1.66 35.04
C GLY A 369 5.64 2.51 33.82
N CYS A 370 4.75 2.04 32.91
CA CYS A 370 3.86 3.03 32.28
C CYS A 370 3.11 3.72 33.43
N PRO A 371 3.31 5.04 33.67
CA PRO A 371 2.51 5.76 34.65
C PRO A 371 1.05 5.52 34.27
N GLN A 372 0.25 4.99 35.17
CA GLN A 372 -1.19 4.92 34.98
C GLN A 372 -1.65 6.38 34.81
N GLY A 373 -2.01 6.76 33.56
CA GLY A 373 -2.46 8.10 33.25
C GLY A 373 -3.73 8.45 34.01
N GLY A 374 -3.55 9.03 35.18
CA GLY A 374 -4.65 9.67 35.92
C GLY A 374 -5.09 10.93 35.18
N VAL A 375 -6.37 11.25 35.28
CA VAL A 375 -6.95 12.54 34.85
C VAL A 375 -6.09 13.67 35.41
N GLY A 376 -5.31 14.37 34.56
CA GLY A 376 -4.44 15.45 34.97
C GLY A 376 -2.96 15.35 34.59
N GLN A 377 -2.53 14.28 33.91
CA GLN A 377 -1.14 14.16 33.40
C GLN A 377 -0.88 15.23 32.34
N LYS A 378 0.16 16.06 32.57
CA LYS A 378 0.60 17.06 31.59
C LYS A 378 1.66 16.47 30.69
N PHE A 379 1.51 16.62 29.39
CA PHE A 379 2.50 16.26 28.38
C PHE A 379 3.10 17.54 27.81
N ASN A 380 4.40 17.57 27.55
CA ASN A 380 5.07 18.70 26.93
C ASN A 380 4.94 18.64 25.40
N THR A 381 4.97 17.44 24.85
CA THR A 381 4.91 17.22 23.41
C THR A 381 3.82 16.20 23.02
N LEU A 382 3.41 16.22 21.75
CA LEU A 382 2.49 15.21 21.22
C LEU A 382 3.11 13.81 21.25
N ILE A 383 4.43 13.69 21.04
CA ILE A 383 5.13 12.39 21.07
C ILE A 383 5.03 11.74 22.46
N GLU A 384 5.23 12.51 23.54
CA GLU A 384 5.03 12.00 24.90
C GLU A 384 3.61 11.49 25.12
N LYS A 385 2.62 12.23 24.60
CA LYS A 385 1.21 11.83 24.68
C LYS A 385 0.93 10.57 23.86
N MET A 386 1.51 10.43 22.66
CA MET A 386 1.39 9.23 21.82
C MET A 386 1.92 8.00 22.56
N ALA A 387 3.12 8.08 23.16
CA ALA A 387 3.69 6.99 23.93
C ALA A 387 2.77 6.59 25.11
N ALA A 388 2.27 7.56 25.87
CA ALA A 388 1.34 7.32 26.96
C ALA A 388 -0.01 6.73 26.51
N ALA A 389 -0.44 7.01 25.29
CA ALA A 389 -1.66 6.48 24.67
C ALA A 389 -1.43 5.13 23.96
N GLY A 390 -0.26 4.49 24.12
CA GLY A 390 0.05 3.15 23.62
C GLY A 390 0.62 3.12 22.20
N CYS A 391 1.16 4.22 21.68
CA CYS A 391 1.93 4.19 20.42
C CYS A 391 3.24 3.43 20.65
N ILE A 392 3.45 2.35 19.93
CA ILE A 392 4.69 1.56 20.02
C ILE A 392 5.62 1.74 18.85
N ALA A 393 5.09 2.14 17.69
CA ALA A 393 5.88 2.36 16.50
C ALA A 393 5.19 3.33 15.54
N VAL A 394 5.99 3.95 14.68
CA VAL A 394 5.49 4.74 13.54
C VAL A 394 6.32 4.48 12.30
N THR A 395 5.67 4.65 11.15
CA THR A 395 6.34 4.61 9.85
C THR A 395 6.17 5.94 9.14
N GLY A 396 7.13 6.34 8.31
CA GLY A 396 7.01 7.60 7.57
C GLY A 396 8.02 7.74 6.44
N GLY A 397 7.72 8.64 5.50
CA GLY A 397 8.59 8.89 4.35
C GLY A 397 9.68 9.91 4.65
N LEU A 398 10.95 9.49 4.66
CA LEU A 398 12.13 10.36 4.52
C LEU A 398 12.48 10.60 3.05
N GLU A 399 11.95 9.78 2.19
CA GLU A 399 12.12 9.79 0.73
C GLU A 399 13.61 9.76 0.33
N THR A 400 14.14 10.85 -0.20
CA THR A 400 15.51 10.90 -0.71
C THR A 400 16.55 11.38 0.31
N CYS A 401 16.16 11.74 1.52
CA CYS A 401 17.02 12.37 2.53
C CYS A 401 17.84 13.57 1.99
N CYS A 402 17.29 14.34 1.05
CA CYS A 402 17.92 15.49 0.44
C CYS A 402 16.92 16.65 0.35
N ASP A 403 17.23 17.79 0.96
CA ASP A 403 16.30 18.94 1.05
C ASP A 403 15.94 19.51 -0.33
N ARG A 404 16.84 19.46 -1.32
CA ARG A 404 16.57 19.90 -2.68
C ARG A 404 15.46 19.07 -3.31
N THR A 405 15.58 17.75 -3.26
CA THR A 405 14.60 16.82 -3.83
C THR A 405 13.32 16.78 -3.01
N LEU A 406 13.37 16.86 -1.67
CA LEU A 406 12.19 16.99 -0.81
C LEU A 406 11.36 18.24 -1.14
N LYS A 407 12.03 19.36 -1.46
CA LYS A 407 11.38 20.58 -1.93
C LYS A 407 10.76 20.40 -3.31
N LEU A 408 11.48 19.74 -4.24
CA LEU A 408 10.97 19.46 -5.58
C LEU A 408 9.76 18.51 -5.53
N MET A 409 9.78 17.53 -4.63
CA MET A 409 8.66 16.62 -4.35
C MET A 409 7.47 17.31 -3.67
N ASN A 410 7.63 18.54 -3.19
CA ASN A 410 6.64 19.22 -2.34
C ASN A 410 6.26 18.38 -1.09
N LYS A 411 7.25 17.66 -0.51
CA LYS A 411 7.02 16.79 0.64
C LYS A 411 6.66 17.59 1.92
N GLY A 412 7.15 18.83 2.04
CA GLY A 412 6.85 19.73 3.15
C GLY A 412 7.55 19.38 4.47
N ILE A 413 8.65 18.63 4.40
CA ILE A 413 9.58 18.36 5.50
C ILE A 413 10.99 18.73 5.07
N THR A 414 11.91 18.84 6.03
CA THR A 414 13.35 18.94 5.80
C THR A 414 14.05 17.76 6.45
N VAL A 415 15.26 17.43 5.99
CA VAL A 415 16.04 16.32 6.57
C VAL A 415 16.29 16.56 8.05
N ALA A 416 16.82 17.72 8.42
CA ALA A 416 17.07 18.07 9.83
C ALA A 416 15.80 18.07 10.69
N GLY A 417 14.67 18.50 10.11
CA GLY A 417 13.39 18.46 10.85
C GLY A 417 12.86 17.07 11.07
N ALA A 418 13.07 16.17 10.11
CA ALA A 418 12.69 14.77 10.23
C ALA A 418 13.60 14.02 11.23
N GLU A 419 14.91 14.30 11.22
CA GLU A 419 15.86 13.76 12.20
C GLU A 419 15.47 14.15 13.63
N GLU A 420 15.15 15.42 13.90
CA GLU A 420 14.66 15.89 15.19
C GLU A 420 13.40 15.14 15.66
N VAL A 421 12.47 14.85 14.75
CA VAL A 421 11.26 14.07 15.05
C VAL A 421 11.61 12.62 15.38
N LEU A 422 12.48 12.00 14.61
CA LEU A 422 12.92 10.61 14.83
C LEU A 422 13.65 10.46 16.18
N GLU A 423 14.52 11.39 16.53
CA GLU A 423 15.23 11.43 17.83
C GLU A 423 14.23 11.49 19.00
N ASN A 424 13.24 12.36 18.91
CA ASN A 424 12.22 12.49 19.95
C ASN A 424 11.30 11.25 20.05
N LEU A 425 10.95 10.62 18.92
CA LEU A 425 10.20 9.37 18.90
C LEU A 425 10.98 8.26 19.59
N SER A 426 12.25 8.06 19.20
CA SER A 426 13.12 7.07 19.80
C SER A 426 13.34 7.31 21.31
N ALA A 427 13.54 8.57 21.71
CA ALA A 427 13.67 8.96 23.13
C ALA A 427 12.39 8.66 23.95
N ALA A 428 11.21 8.71 23.31
CA ALA A 428 9.94 8.34 23.92
C ALA A 428 9.65 6.83 23.89
N GLY A 429 10.58 6.01 23.38
CA GLY A 429 10.43 4.56 23.27
C GLY A 429 9.54 4.10 22.09
N ILE A 430 9.26 4.99 21.13
CA ILE A 430 8.49 4.67 19.93
C ILE A 430 9.44 4.24 18.82
N MET A 431 9.28 3.02 18.33
CA MET A 431 10.08 2.50 17.21
C MET A 431 9.77 3.26 15.92
N THR A 432 10.78 3.42 15.07
CA THR A 432 10.69 4.21 13.83
C THR A 432 11.08 3.39 12.61
N HIS A 433 10.29 3.54 11.54
CA HIS A 433 10.62 2.99 10.22
C HIS A 433 10.56 4.10 9.17
N ALA A 434 11.53 4.13 8.26
CA ALA A 434 11.57 5.09 7.16
C ALA A 434 11.33 4.44 5.81
N TYR A 435 10.38 5.00 5.05
CA TYR A 435 10.30 4.78 3.61
C TYR A 435 11.27 5.73 2.90
N LEU A 436 12.07 5.15 2.01
CA LEU A 436 13.10 5.84 1.26
C LEU A 436 12.90 5.63 -0.23
N MET A 437 13.35 6.58 -1.03
CA MET A 437 13.20 6.57 -2.47
C MET A 437 14.53 6.89 -3.14
N TYR A 438 14.87 6.15 -4.22
CA TYR A 438 16.00 6.43 -5.09
C TYR A 438 15.55 6.49 -6.55
N GLY A 439 16.36 7.13 -7.39
CA GLY A 439 16.02 7.33 -8.79
C GLY A 439 14.86 8.31 -9.00
N PHE A 440 14.68 9.25 -8.06
CA PHE A 440 13.77 10.37 -8.26
C PHE A 440 14.31 11.29 -9.35
N PRO A 441 13.47 11.86 -10.23
CA PRO A 441 13.94 12.75 -11.31
C PRO A 441 14.94 13.81 -10.82
N THR A 442 16.04 13.97 -11.54
CA THR A 442 17.15 14.86 -11.23
C THR A 442 17.97 14.54 -9.97
N GLN A 443 17.67 13.47 -9.25
CA GLN A 443 18.48 13.02 -8.12
C GLN A 443 19.83 12.51 -8.62
N THR A 444 20.91 13.02 -8.06
CA THR A 444 22.29 12.59 -8.38
C THR A 444 22.68 11.35 -7.56
N LEU A 445 23.76 10.66 -8.01
CA LEU A 445 24.34 9.57 -7.24
C LEU A 445 24.83 10.07 -5.88
N ASP A 446 25.52 11.22 -5.85
CA ASP A 446 26.01 11.82 -4.60
C ASP A 446 24.88 12.09 -3.61
N GLU A 447 23.75 12.63 -4.06
CA GLU A 447 22.57 12.85 -3.19
C GLU A 447 22.00 11.53 -2.67
N THR A 448 22.03 10.48 -3.48
CA THR A 448 21.57 9.15 -3.05
C THR A 448 22.51 8.56 -2.00
N MET A 449 23.83 8.69 -2.20
CA MET A 449 24.83 8.21 -1.23
C MET A 449 24.81 9.04 0.07
N GLN A 450 24.58 10.35 0.02
CA GLN A 450 24.34 11.17 1.21
C GLN A 450 23.08 10.71 1.96
N GLY A 451 22.03 10.29 1.23
CA GLY A 451 20.85 9.69 1.82
C GLY A 451 21.18 8.39 2.57
N LEU A 452 21.99 7.50 1.98
CA LEU A 452 22.43 6.28 2.62
C LEU A 452 23.28 6.57 3.88
N GLU A 453 24.16 7.58 3.83
CA GLU A 453 24.94 8.01 4.99
C GLU A 453 24.04 8.54 6.13
N THR A 454 23.00 9.27 5.80
CA THR A 454 21.99 9.69 6.79
C THR A 454 21.33 8.47 7.46
N VAL A 455 20.92 7.48 6.67
CA VAL A 455 20.33 6.22 7.19
C VAL A 455 21.34 5.48 8.08
N ARG A 456 22.60 5.33 7.63
CA ARG A 456 23.68 4.69 8.40
C ARG A 456 23.82 5.34 9.78
N ARG A 457 23.98 6.66 9.82
CA ARG A 457 24.14 7.44 11.05
C ARG A 457 22.95 7.33 12.00
N LEU A 458 21.73 7.40 11.48
CA LEU A 458 20.51 7.28 12.29
C LEU A 458 20.31 5.87 12.84
N MET A 459 20.68 4.82 12.09
CA MET A 459 20.60 3.44 12.56
C MET A 459 21.71 3.13 13.57
N GLU A 460 22.95 3.60 13.33
CA GLU A 460 24.06 3.46 14.27
C GLU A 460 23.77 4.13 15.62
N ALA A 461 23.11 5.28 15.60
CA ALA A 461 22.65 5.99 16.79
C ALA A 461 21.42 5.35 17.48
N GLY A 462 20.82 4.30 16.90
CA GLY A 462 19.60 3.66 17.41
C GLY A 462 18.35 4.52 17.32
N VAL A 463 18.38 5.58 16.49
CA VAL A 463 17.27 6.51 16.26
C VAL A 463 16.31 5.98 15.21
N LEU A 464 16.83 5.37 14.14
CA LEU A 464 16.07 4.72 13.09
C LEU A 464 16.20 3.20 13.23
N HIS A 465 15.07 2.50 13.43
CA HIS A 465 15.07 1.06 13.72
C HIS A 465 15.01 0.20 12.45
N SER A 466 14.37 0.70 11.39
CA SER A 466 14.34 0.05 10.09
C SER A 466 14.06 1.03 8.97
N ALA A 467 14.40 0.64 7.74
CA ALA A 467 14.12 1.43 6.54
C ALA A 467 13.97 0.53 5.31
N TYR A 468 13.32 1.05 4.29
CA TYR A 468 13.19 0.37 3.02
C TYR A 468 13.29 1.35 1.85
N TRP A 469 14.11 0.99 0.83
CA TRP A 469 14.31 1.78 -0.37
C TRP A 469 13.43 1.31 -1.52
N HIS A 470 12.60 2.22 -2.01
CA HIS A 470 11.81 2.04 -3.22
C HIS A 470 12.47 2.75 -4.40
N ARG A 471 12.50 2.10 -5.55
CA ARG A 471 12.81 2.80 -6.78
C ARG A 471 11.62 3.69 -7.14
N PHE A 472 11.87 4.94 -7.54
CA PHE A 472 10.84 5.83 -8.03
C PHE A 472 10.11 5.21 -9.23
N ALA A 473 8.79 5.20 -9.19
CA ALA A 473 7.90 4.84 -10.28
C ALA A 473 7.01 6.05 -10.60
N LEU A 474 6.91 6.40 -11.87
CA LEU A 474 6.08 7.51 -12.32
C LEU A 474 4.64 7.03 -12.47
N THR A 475 3.74 7.50 -11.59
CA THR A 475 2.32 7.16 -11.67
C THR A 475 1.55 8.13 -12.56
N ALA A 476 0.59 7.60 -13.32
CA ALA A 476 -0.22 8.35 -14.29
C ALA A 476 -0.99 9.53 -13.67
N HIS A 477 -1.34 9.40 -12.38
CA HIS A 477 -2.19 10.35 -11.67
C HIS A 477 -1.41 11.37 -10.83
N SER A 478 -0.07 11.35 -10.93
CA SER A 478 0.83 12.26 -10.21
C SER A 478 0.98 13.62 -10.89
N GLU A 479 1.44 14.63 -10.13
CA GLU A 479 1.82 15.94 -10.68
C GLU A 479 2.98 15.79 -11.67
N ILE A 480 3.94 14.89 -11.40
CA ILE A 480 5.10 14.65 -12.27
C ILE A 480 4.67 14.17 -13.66
N ALA A 481 3.66 13.30 -13.74
CA ALA A 481 3.16 12.82 -15.03
C ALA A 481 2.45 13.93 -15.83
N ARG A 482 1.83 14.89 -15.15
CA ARG A 482 1.14 16.02 -15.78
C ARG A 482 2.08 17.13 -16.24
N GLU A 483 3.21 17.31 -15.54
CA GLU A 483 4.18 18.38 -15.80
C GLU A 483 5.61 17.82 -15.92
N PRO A 484 5.87 16.84 -16.80
CA PRO A 484 7.13 16.09 -16.81
C PRO A 484 8.36 16.97 -17.07
N GLU A 485 8.23 18.01 -17.87
CA GLU A 485 9.32 18.95 -18.19
C GLU A 485 9.82 19.70 -16.95
N ARG A 486 8.92 20.05 -16.03
CA ARG A 486 9.28 20.69 -14.74
C ARG A 486 10.17 19.82 -13.89
N PHE A 487 10.09 18.52 -14.06
CA PHE A 487 10.86 17.52 -13.32
C PHE A 487 12.05 16.98 -14.13
N GLY A 488 12.32 17.56 -15.31
CA GLY A 488 13.46 17.18 -16.14
C GLY A 488 13.38 15.76 -16.71
N ILE A 489 12.16 15.24 -16.92
CA ILE A 489 11.94 13.91 -17.49
C ILE A 489 11.21 13.99 -18.82
N LYS A 490 11.39 12.96 -19.64
CA LYS A 490 10.68 12.77 -20.89
C LYS A 490 9.84 11.49 -20.80
N LEU A 491 8.54 11.63 -21.06
CA LEU A 491 7.67 10.45 -21.14
C LEU A 491 8.03 9.62 -22.36
N LEU A 492 8.09 8.32 -22.18
CA LEU A 492 8.28 7.35 -23.26
C LEU A 492 6.93 6.83 -23.76
N PRO A 493 6.86 6.31 -25.00
CA PRO A 493 5.64 5.74 -25.53
C PRO A 493 5.13 4.62 -24.63
N GLU A 494 3.85 4.67 -24.29
CA GLU A 494 3.17 3.62 -23.55
C GLU A 494 2.63 2.56 -24.52
N ILE A 495 2.72 1.30 -24.12
CA ILE A 495 1.99 0.20 -24.76
C ILE A 495 0.71 0.00 -23.95
N SER A 496 -0.29 0.82 -24.22
CA SER A 496 -1.61 0.69 -23.58
C SER A 496 -2.45 -0.31 -24.38
N GLY A 497 -2.76 -1.45 -23.75
CA GLY A 497 -3.73 -2.42 -24.26
C GLY A 497 -5.19 -2.08 -23.95
N GLY A 498 -5.46 -0.89 -23.40
CA GLY A 498 -6.81 -0.47 -22.98
C GLY A 498 -7.30 -1.15 -21.69
N PHE A 499 -6.45 -1.91 -21.01
CA PHE A 499 -6.81 -2.60 -19.76
C PHE A 499 -6.32 -1.83 -18.53
N ALA A 500 -5.03 -1.74 -18.30
CA ALA A 500 -4.46 -1.13 -17.10
C ALA A 500 -3.44 -0.06 -17.43
N ARG A 501 -3.43 1.02 -16.66
CA ARG A 501 -2.49 2.13 -16.79
C ARG A 501 -2.24 2.77 -15.43
N ASN A 502 -1.01 2.63 -14.93
CA ASN A 502 -0.57 3.38 -13.76
C ASN A 502 0.88 3.82 -13.89
N GLU A 503 1.83 2.88 -14.05
CA GLU A 503 3.23 3.23 -14.23
C GLU A 503 3.49 3.69 -15.66
N ILE A 504 3.96 4.93 -15.81
CA ILE A 504 4.33 5.52 -17.09
C ILE A 504 5.84 5.34 -17.30
N PRO A 505 6.27 4.75 -18.42
CA PRO A 505 7.69 4.69 -18.74
C PRO A 505 8.24 6.09 -19.04
N PHE A 506 9.40 6.41 -18.49
CA PHE A 506 10.04 7.71 -18.65
C PHE A 506 11.56 7.56 -18.76
N ASP A 507 12.18 8.57 -19.38
CA ASP A 507 13.63 8.79 -19.38
C ASP A 507 13.95 9.88 -18.35
N GLY A 508 14.67 9.48 -17.28
CA GLY A 508 15.09 10.36 -16.19
C GLY A 508 16.53 10.89 -16.33
N GLN A 509 17.22 10.54 -17.44
CA GLN A 509 18.58 10.98 -17.76
C GLN A 509 19.59 10.75 -16.61
N PHE A 510 19.49 9.58 -15.98
CA PHE A 510 20.43 9.20 -14.92
C PHE A 510 21.78 8.86 -15.52
N ASP A 511 22.87 9.34 -14.89
CA ASP A 511 24.27 9.08 -15.23
C ASP A 511 24.86 7.88 -14.49
N TYR A 512 24.02 7.11 -13.78
CA TYR A 512 24.39 5.95 -12.99
C TYR A 512 23.40 4.78 -13.18
N ASP A 513 23.84 3.56 -12.89
CA ASP A 513 23.02 2.36 -12.96
C ASP A 513 22.06 2.26 -11.76
N LEU A 514 20.80 2.53 -12.00
CA LEU A 514 19.73 2.45 -10.99
C LEU A 514 19.59 1.04 -10.38
N ALA A 515 19.89 -0.03 -11.12
CA ALA A 515 19.76 -1.38 -10.61
C ALA A 515 20.90 -1.69 -9.64
N ALA A 516 22.14 -1.35 -10.00
CA ALA A 516 23.31 -1.51 -9.13
C ALA A 516 23.18 -0.67 -7.85
N VAL A 517 22.79 0.60 -7.97
CA VAL A 517 22.55 1.47 -6.81
C VAL A 517 21.44 0.91 -5.91
N GLY A 518 20.34 0.44 -6.49
CA GLY A 518 19.25 -0.15 -5.71
C GLY A 518 19.67 -1.41 -4.93
N GLU A 519 20.57 -2.24 -5.49
CA GLU A 519 21.12 -3.39 -4.80
C GLU A 519 22.04 -2.98 -3.65
N ALA A 520 22.92 -2.01 -3.89
CA ALA A 520 23.80 -1.44 -2.86
C ALA A 520 23.00 -0.88 -1.68
N LEU A 521 21.99 -0.06 -1.96
CA LEU A 521 21.11 0.53 -0.93
C LEU A 521 20.41 -0.54 -0.09
N ARG A 522 19.86 -1.59 -0.73
CA ARG A 522 19.21 -2.69 -0.01
C ARG A 522 20.18 -3.47 0.85
N THR A 523 21.35 -3.81 0.30
CA THR A 523 22.39 -4.57 1.00
C THR A 523 22.91 -3.80 2.20
N ALA A 524 23.27 -2.53 2.04
CA ALA A 524 23.74 -1.67 3.12
C ALA A 524 22.69 -1.55 4.23
N THR A 525 21.46 -1.19 3.86
CA THR A 525 20.36 -1.00 4.82
C THR A 525 20.04 -2.29 5.57
N TYR A 526 20.06 -3.45 4.89
CA TYR A 526 19.90 -4.74 5.54
C TYR A 526 20.97 -4.99 6.61
N ASN A 527 22.25 -4.73 6.29
CA ASN A 527 23.34 -4.87 7.26
C ASN A 527 23.17 -3.91 8.45
N TYR A 528 22.86 -2.65 8.21
CA TYR A 528 22.64 -1.65 9.27
C TYR A 528 21.50 -2.06 10.22
N GLN A 529 20.40 -2.56 9.68
CA GLN A 529 19.27 -3.06 10.49
C GLN A 529 19.65 -4.24 11.41
N HIS A 530 20.72 -4.96 11.07
CA HIS A 530 21.27 -6.06 11.86
C HIS A 530 22.48 -5.66 12.72
N GLY A 531 22.74 -4.36 12.81
CA GLY A 531 23.83 -3.82 13.64
C GLY A 531 25.24 -4.07 13.08
N THR A 532 25.35 -4.27 11.77
CA THR A 532 26.63 -4.56 11.10
C THR A 532 26.89 -3.61 9.93
N GLY A 533 28.17 -3.50 9.50
CA GLY A 533 28.56 -2.71 8.33
C GLY A 533 28.59 -1.19 8.53
N PHE A 534 28.48 -0.69 9.75
CA PHE A 534 28.58 0.74 10.03
C PHE A 534 29.99 1.32 9.80
N ASP A 535 31.01 0.46 9.81
CA ASP A 535 32.41 0.77 9.51
C ASP A 535 32.73 0.77 8.00
N VAL A 536 31.81 0.30 7.16
CA VAL A 536 31.96 0.29 5.70
C VAL A 536 31.60 1.66 5.15
N PRO A 537 32.50 2.35 4.43
CA PRO A 537 32.16 3.58 3.75
C PRO A 537 30.99 3.38 2.78
N VAL A 538 30.04 4.32 2.76
CA VAL A 538 28.81 4.15 1.95
C VAL A 538 29.07 3.94 0.46
N VAL A 539 30.18 4.49 -0.08
CA VAL A 539 30.59 4.32 -1.48
C VAL A 539 31.05 2.90 -1.80
N ASP A 540 31.54 2.15 -0.81
CA ASP A 540 32.08 0.81 -1.01
C ASP A 540 30.96 -0.23 -1.19
N TRP A 541 29.72 0.13 -0.87
CA TRP A 541 28.55 -0.72 -1.14
C TRP A 541 28.19 -0.78 -2.64
N LEU A 542 28.71 0.14 -3.45
CA LEU A 542 28.48 0.15 -4.91
C LEU A 542 29.31 -0.91 -5.66
N GLY A 543 30.31 -1.51 -5.04
CA GLY A 543 31.18 -2.54 -5.63
C GLY A 543 32.41 -1.95 -6.28
#